data_40c8d86ce56d23cbd25b2568bf6fa943
#
_entry.id   40c8d86ce56d23cbd25b2568bf6fa943
#
_cell.length_a   1.000
_cell.length_b   1.000
_cell.length_c   1.000
_cell.angle_alpha   90.00
_cell.angle_beta   90.00
_cell.angle_gamma   90.00
#
_symmetry.space_group_name_H-M   'P 1'
#
loop_
_entity.id
_entity.type
_entity.pdbx_description
1 polymer ?
#
loop_
_entity_poly.entity_id
_entity_poly.type
_entity_poly.pdbx_seq_one_letter_code
_entity_poly.pdbx_strand_id
1 'polypeptide(L)'
;MKSDSEWAYTFPILKYILLVYYSRIFCILIDECNIGFYIASDLLKLSVVNAKIGVEHMDYPIDKILPGIKVTAQMSPEPSDEDLEFVRALGVTHAVLWTDAKKASYEYYASRRELFEKSDISIYGFGNLDVHNVDSITLNLRERDAKIEEYKQHIRNLGRAGIPYTTYAHMGNGIWSTEPERTHRGALGRAFDLNKAEVGHWHGREFRMPLSHGREFSEAEIWENFSYFVEQVAPVAEEANVMIGIHPDDPPVPKLAGVPRCIFSSFEGYKKALEISNSPNIGMCLCVGCWLEGGELMGKDILETIRYFGERKKIFKVHFRNVDKPLPHFVETFLEDGYMDMYKVMRELQKVGFRGVAIPDHIPHLTQDGRAGMAYIIGQMQMLQKRAEEELTFS
;
A
#
# COMPACT_ATOMS: atom_id res chain seq x y z
N MET A 1 -36.99 -52.42 -9.93
CA MET A 1 -36.63 -51.02 -10.05
C MET A 1 -35.54 -50.76 -9.00
N LYS A 2 -34.30 -50.76 -9.45
CA LYS A 2 -33.14 -50.50 -8.57
C LYS A 2 -32.88 -48.99 -8.56
N SER A 3 -32.78 -48.43 -7.37
CA SER A 3 -32.45 -47.04 -7.12
C SER A 3 -31.01 -46.74 -7.56
N ASP A 4 -30.84 -45.77 -8.45
CA ASP A 4 -29.56 -45.28 -8.87
C ASP A 4 -28.89 -44.53 -7.69
N SER A 5 -27.82 -45.11 -7.17
CA SER A 5 -27.00 -44.48 -6.12
C SER A 5 -25.90 -43.66 -6.79
N GLU A 6 -25.91 -42.35 -6.57
CA GLU A 6 -24.79 -41.46 -6.89
C GLU A 6 -23.54 -41.85 -6.05
N TRP A 7 -22.46 -42.13 -6.73
CA TRP A 7 -21.16 -42.35 -6.11
C TRP A 7 -20.25 -41.15 -6.42
N ALA A 8 -20.05 -40.29 -5.45
CA ALA A 8 -19.02 -39.27 -5.50
C ALA A 8 -17.76 -39.75 -4.74
N TYR A 9 -16.68 -39.96 -5.43
CA TYR A 9 -15.38 -40.25 -4.82
C TYR A 9 -14.51 -38.98 -4.82
N THR A 10 -14.21 -38.49 -3.64
CA THR A 10 -13.28 -37.37 -3.43
C THR A 10 -11.93 -37.95 -3.01
N PHE A 11 -10.88 -37.74 -3.77
CA PHE A 11 -9.51 -38.08 -3.41
C PHE A 11 -8.80 -36.84 -2.88
N PRO A 12 -8.26 -36.82 -1.65
CA PRO A 12 -7.68 -35.62 -1.04
C PRO A 12 -6.31 -35.21 -1.59
N ILE A 13 -5.73 -35.94 -2.53
CA ILE A 13 -4.37 -35.69 -3.06
C ILE A 13 -4.37 -35.37 -4.55
N LEU A 14 -5.48 -35.58 -5.25
CA LEU A 14 -5.59 -35.25 -6.66
C LEU A 14 -6.84 -34.38 -6.85
N LYS A 15 -6.66 -33.24 -7.50
CA LYS A 15 -7.71 -32.27 -7.82
C LYS A 15 -8.70 -32.81 -8.86
N TYR A 16 -9.26 -34.01 -8.63
CA TYR A 16 -10.22 -34.66 -9.55
C TYR A 16 -11.54 -34.89 -8.84
N ILE A 17 -12.63 -34.51 -9.46
CA ILE A 17 -13.99 -34.91 -9.07
C ILE A 17 -14.54 -35.83 -10.16
N LEU A 18 -14.85 -37.06 -9.81
CA LEU A 18 -15.49 -38.00 -10.72
C LEU A 18 -16.99 -37.97 -10.48
N LEU A 19 -17.76 -37.49 -11.46
CA LEU A 19 -19.23 -37.49 -11.44
C LEU A 19 -19.75 -38.53 -12.43
N VAL A 20 -20.52 -39.49 -11.94
CA VAL A 20 -21.22 -40.46 -12.79
C VAL A 20 -22.70 -40.09 -12.83
N TYR A 21 -23.16 -39.64 -13.97
CA TYR A 21 -24.56 -39.33 -14.19
C TYR A 21 -25.09 -40.06 -15.43
N TYR A 22 -26.16 -40.86 -15.29
CA TYR A 22 -26.84 -41.55 -16.39
C TYR A 22 -25.92 -42.26 -17.40
N SER A 23 -25.22 -43.30 -16.97
CA SER A 23 -24.35 -44.12 -17.83
C SER A 23 -23.20 -43.38 -18.58
N ARG A 24 -22.86 -42.16 -18.20
CA ARG A 24 -21.70 -41.41 -18.71
C ARG A 24 -20.77 -40.99 -17.58
N ILE A 25 -19.48 -41.22 -17.74
CA ILE A 25 -18.45 -40.84 -16.77
C ILE A 25 -17.92 -39.47 -17.21
N PHE A 26 -18.04 -38.47 -16.31
CA PHE A 26 -17.42 -37.18 -16.49
C PHE A 26 -16.25 -37.06 -15.50
N CYS A 27 -15.06 -36.82 -15.99
CA CYS A 27 -13.91 -36.51 -15.16
C CYS A 27 -13.65 -35.02 -15.26
N ILE A 28 -13.71 -34.33 -14.13
CA ILE A 28 -13.38 -32.91 -14.02
C ILE A 28 -11.96 -32.80 -13.47
N LEU A 29 -11.07 -32.26 -14.27
CA LEU A 29 -9.70 -31.97 -13.89
C LEU A 29 -9.64 -30.51 -13.48
N ILE A 30 -9.31 -30.25 -12.20
CA ILE A 30 -9.16 -28.89 -11.69
C ILE A 30 -7.66 -28.67 -11.55
N ASP A 31 -7.09 -27.89 -12.45
CA ASP A 31 -5.76 -27.32 -12.30
C ASP A 31 -5.89 -25.84 -11.96
N GLU A 32 -4.86 -25.22 -11.42
CA GLU A 32 -4.92 -23.88 -10.80
C GLU A 32 -5.47 -22.75 -11.67
N CYS A 33 -5.67 -23.01 -12.98
CA CYS A 33 -6.25 -22.05 -13.92
C CYS A 33 -7.21 -22.65 -14.98
N ASN A 34 -7.51 -23.95 -14.96
CA ASN A 34 -8.39 -24.56 -15.97
C ASN A 34 -9.26 -25.67 -15.37
N ILE A 35 -10.56 -25.65 -15.68
CA ILE A 35 -11.44 -26.79 -15.43
C ILE A 35 -11.67 -27.50 -16.77
N GLY A 36 -11.14 -28.71 -16.89
CA GLY A 36 -11.36 -29.56 -18.05
C GLY A 36 -12.49 -30.57 -17.81
N PHE A 37 -13.51 -30.59 -18.68
CA PHE A 37 -14.54 -31.62 -18.68
C PHE A 37 -14.14 -32.71 -19.67
N TYR A 38 -14.07 -33.96 -19.21
CA TYR A 38 -13.77 -35.10 -20.03
C TYR A 38 -15.01 -35.97 -20.15
N ILE A 39 -15.45 -36.20 -21.36
CA ILE A 39 -16.54 -37.16 -21.66
C ILE A 39 -15.90 -38.44 -22.23
N ALA A 40 -15.98 -39.53 -21.49
CA ALA A 40 -15.56 -40.83 -21.98
C ALA A 40 -16.75 -41.47 -22.73
N SER A 41 -16.78 -41.35 -24.05
CA SER A 41 -17.63 -42.14 -24.90
C SER A 41 -16.77 -43.14 -25.66
N ASP A 42 -16.97 -44.41 -25.41
CA ASP A 42 -16.26 -45.53 -26.00
C ASP A 42 -14.68 -45.50 -25.88
N LEU A 43 -14.15 -46.56 -25.47
CA LEU A 43 -12.77 -46.83 -25.02
C LEU A 43 -11.60 -46.32 -25.89
N LEU A 44 -11.80 -45.40 -26.82
CA LEU A 44 -10.75 -45.03 -27.78
C LEU A 44 -10.67 -43.52 -28.19
N LYS A 45 -11.51 -42.61 -27.67
CA LYS A 45 -11.33 -41.16 -27.95
C LYS A 45 -11.73 -40.31 -26.77
N LEU A 46 -10.74 -39.82 -25.99
CA LEU A 46 -10.90 -38.70 -25.07
C LEU A 46 -10.92 -37.39 -25.90
N SER A 47 -12.07 -36.75 -26.00
CA SER A 47 -12.11 -35.38 -26.49
C SER A 47 -12.11 -34.41 -25.30
N VAL A 48 -11.12 -33.52 -25.26
CA VAL A 48 -11.01 -32.49 -24.26
C VAL A 48 -11.90 -31.32 -24.67
N VAL A 49 -12.96 -31.07 -23.92
CA VAL A 49 -13.69 -29.80 -24.02
C VAL A 49 -13.13 -28.87 -22.97
N ASN A 50 -12.23 -28.00 -23.37
CA ASN A 50 -11.77 -26.90 -22.50
C ASN A 50 -12.92 -25.88 -22.39
N ALA A 51 -13.72 -25.98 -21.34
CA ALA A 51 -14.51 -24.85 -20.91
C ALA A 51 -13.56 -23.93 -20.14
N LYS A 52 -13.12 -22.84 -20.74
CA LYS A 52 -12.61 -21.70 -19.98
C LYS A 52 -13.78 -21.24 -19.11
N ILE A 53 -13.79 -21.65 -17.85
CA ILE A 53 -14.52 -20.87 -16.85
C ILE A 53 -13.75 -19.57 -16.86
N GLY A 54 -14.42 -18.51 -17.31
CA GLY A 54 -13.92 -17.18 -17.12
C GLY A 54 -13.79 -16.98 -15.62
N VAL A 55 -12.61 -17.30 -15.07
CA VAL A 55 -12.10 -16.50 -13.97
C VAL A 55 -12.08 -15.12 -14.61
N GLU A 56 -13.02 -14.26 -14.25
CA GLU A 56 -12.87 -12.84 -14.54
C GLU A 56 -11.48 -12.51 -14.05
N HIS A 57 -10.56 -12.33 -14.98
CA HIS A 57 -9.22 -11.85 -14.67
C HIS A 57 -9.49 -10.45 -14.15
N MET A 58 -9.54 -10.30 -12.83
CA MET A 58 -9.56 -8.98 -12.23
C MET A 58 -8.32 -8.26 -12.77
N ASP A 59 -8.56 -7.24 -13.59
CA ASP A 59 -7.49 -6.44 -14.20
C ASP A 59 -6.90 -5.54 -13.11
N TYR A 60 -5.91 -6.06 -12.40
CA TYR A 60 -5.26 -5.30 -11.33
C TYR A 60 -4.44 -4.16 -11.92
N PRO A 61 -4.71 -2.90 -11.55
CA PRO A 61 -4.00 -1.75 -12.10
C PRO A 61 -2.48 -1.82 -11.86
N ILE A 62 -2.03 -2.44 -10.78
CA ILE A 62 -0.61 -2.66 -10.49
C ILE A 62 0.09 -3.54 -11.55
N ASP A 63 -0.63 -4.40 -12.26
CA ASP A 63 -0.06 -5.24 -13.32
C ASP A 63 0.30 -4.42 -14.58
N LYS A 64 -0.26 -3.22 -14.73
CA LYS A 64 0.10 -2.28 -15.80
C LYS A 64 1.44 -1.58 -15.52
N ILE A 65 1.92 -1.62 -14.29
CA ILE A 65 3.24 -1.12 -13.91
C ILE A 65 4.29 -2.16 -14.34
N LEU A 66 5.38 -1.68 -14.95
CA LEU A 66 6.49 -2.54 -15.36
C LEU A 66 6.99 -3.39 -14.19
N PRO A 67 7.40 -4.64 -14.41
CA PRO A 67 7.95 -5.52 -13.38
C PRO A 67 9.15 -4.93 -12.64
N GLY A 68 9.38 -5.41 -11.43
CA GLY A 68 10.50 -5.03 -10.57
C GLY A 68 10.20 -3.84 -9.66
N ILE A 69 10.83 -3.81 -8.52
CA ILE A 69 10.73 -2.74 -7.51
C ILE A 69 11.43 -1.48 -8.05
N LYS A 70 10.79 -0.31 -7.95
CA LYS A 70 11.40 0.97 -8.31
C LYS A 70 11.83 1.66 -7.02
N VAL A 71 13.11 1.59 -6.69
CA VAL A 71 13.67 2.43 -5.62
C VAL A 71 13.64 3.87 -6.12
N THR A 72 12.97 4.74 -5.39
CA THR A 72 12.69 6.10 -5.83
C THR A 72 12.72 7.12 -4.69
N ALA A 73 12.49 8.38 -5.02
CA ALA A 73 12.48 9.49 -4.07
C ALA A 73 11.12 10.20 -4.03
N GLN A 74 10.80 10.75 -2.87
CA GLN A 74 9.80 11.81 -2.77
C GLN A 74 10.48 13.14 -3.13
N MET A 75 9.91 13.86 -4.10
CA MET A 75 10.50 15.08 -4.64
C MET A 75 9.54 16.26 -4.56
N SER A 76 10.09 17.47 -4.66
CA SER A 76 9.31 18.68 -4.93
C SER A 76 8.64 18.57 -6.30
N PRO A 77 7.39 19.00 -6.47
CA PRO A 77 6.77 19.10 -7.80
C PRO A 77 7.35 20.25 -8.64
N GLU A 78 8.08 21.17 -8.01
CA GLU A 78 8.87 22.22 -8.67
C GLU A 78 10.35 22.02 -8.33
N PRO A 79 11.01 20.97 -8.85
CA PRO A 79 12.42 20.72 -8.60
C PRO A 79 13.30 21.70 -9.39
N SER A 80 14.48 21.99 -8.86
CA SER A 80 15.55 22.63 -9.65
C SER A 80 16.16 21.62 -10.64
N ASP A 81 16.86 22.11 -11.66
CA ASP A 81 17.63 21.25 -12.55
C ASP A 81 18.66 20.42 -11.79
N GLU A 82 19.30 21.00 -10.77
CA GLU A 82 20.24 20.31 -9.89
C GLU A 82 19.59 19.16 -9.10
N ASP A 83 18.32 19.30 -8.66
CA ASP A 83 17.59 18.23 -7.98
C ASP A 83 17.32 17.06 -8.94
N LEU A 84 16.93 17.38 -10.18
CA LEU A 84 16.69 16.36 -11.21
C LEU A 84 17.98 15.63 -11.58
N GLU A 85 19.08 16.35 -11.78
CA GLU A 85 20.41 15.79 -12.05
C GLU A 85 20.88 14.90 -10.91
N PHE A 86 20.71 15.35 -9.66
CA PHE A 86 21.08 14.60 -8.47
C PHE A 86 20.35 13.25 -8.38
N VAL A 87 19.03 13.23 -8.51
CA VAL A 87 18.28 11.96 -8.41
C VAL A 87 18.54 11.03 -9.60
N ARG A 88 18.77 11.57 -10.80
CA ARG A 88 19.23 10.79 -11.96
C ARG A 88 20.59 10.14 -11.70
N ALA A 89 21.54 10.89 -11.13
CA ALA A 89 22.86 10.35 -10.79
C ALA A 89 22.80 9.20 -9.78
N LEU A 90 21.74 9.16 -8.94
CA LEU A 90 21.45 8.03 -8.06
C LEU A 90 20.77 6.85 -8.77
N GLY A 91 20.52 6.92 -10.08
CA GLY A 91 19.82 5.88 -10.83
C GLY A 91 18.31 5.83 -10.59
N VAL A 92 17.72 6.90 -10.05
CA VAL A 92 16.27 7.00 -9.82
C VAL A 92 15.57 7.31 -11.14
N THR A 93 14.58 6.50 -11.49
CA THR A 93 13.79 6.61 -12.73
C THR A 93 12.33 7.01 -12.51
N HIS A 94 11.90 7.07 -11.26
CA HIS A 94 10.53 7.43 -10.89
C HIS A 94 10.55 8.49 -9.78
N ALA A 95 9.43 9.19 -9.59
CA ALA A 95 9.23 10.11 -8.48
C ALA A 95 7.81 10.00 -7.92
N VAL A 96 7.66 10.27 -6.63
CA VAL A 96 6.38 10.56 -5.99
C VAL A 96 6.39 11.99 -5.49
N LEU A 97 5.30 12.69 -5.71
CA LEU A 97 5.20 14.12 -5.49
C LEU A 97 4.02 14.44 -4.55
N TRP A 98 4.02 15.64 -4.01
CA TRP A 98 2.91 16.16 -3.25
C TRP A 98 2.44 17.50 -3.83
N THR A 99 1.14 17.74 -3.73
CA THR A 99 0.49 19.00 -4.11
C THR A 99 -0.56 19.39 -3.08
N ASP A 100 -1.21 20.52 -3.33
CA ASP A 100 -2.39 21.00 -2.59
C ASP A 100 -3.60 21.14 -3.52
N ALA A 101 -4.79 21.43 -2.96
CA ALA A 101 -6.01 21.57 -3.74
C ALA A 101 -5.95 22.66 -4.81
N LYS A 102 -5.15 23.73 -4.61
CA LYS A 102 -5.03 24.84 -5.56
C LYS A 102 -4.31 24.43 -6.84
N LYS A 103 -3.42 23.43 -6.74
CA LYS A 103 -2.61 22.93 -7.84
C LYS A 103 -3.09 21.57 -8.37
N ALA A 104 -4.22 21.02 -7.88
CA ALA A 104 -4.71 19.68 -8.23
C ALA A 104 -5.48 19.63 -9.57
N SER A 105 -5.08 20.42 -10.58
CA SER A 105 -5.71 20.42 -11.90
C SER A 105 -5.03 19.44 -12.87
N TYR A 106 -5.77 19.04 -13.91
CA TYR A 106 -5.21 18.22 -15.00
C TYR A 106 -4.01 18.91 -15.66
N GLU A 107 -4.11 20.20 -15.96
CA GLU A 107 -3.09 21.00 -16.62
C GLU A 107 -1.79 21.03 -15.79
N TYR A 108 -1.94 21.17 -14.47
CA TYR A 108 -0.81 21.13 -13.56
C TYR A 108 -0.13 19.75 -13.59
N TYR A 109 -0.89 18.66 -13.43
CA TYR A 109 -0.33 17.31 -13.46
C TYR A 109 0.33 16.97 -14.78
N ALA A 110 -0.29 17.31 -15.92
CA ALA A 110 0.29 17.12 -17.24
C ALA A 110 1.60 17.89 -17.40
N SER A 111 1.63 19.15 -16.96
CA SER A 111 2.84 19.98 -17.04
C SER A 111 3.98 19.43 -16.15
N ARG A 112 3.67 18.88 -14.98
CA ARG A 112 4.68 18.24 -14.13
C ARG A 112 5.20 16.96 -14.75
N ARG A 113 4.30 16.13 -15.32
CA ARG A 113 4.71 14.93 -16.05
C ARG A 113 5.70 15.27 -17.16
N GLU A 114 5.38 16.23 -18.00
CA GLU A 114 6.27 16.67 -19.09
C GLU A 114 7.62 17.18 -18.57
N LEU A 115 7.63 17.90 -17.43
CA LEU A 115 8.88 18.40 -16.82
C LEU A 115 9.80 17.25 -16.40
N PHE A 116 9.26 16.26 -15.69
CA PHE A 116 10.04 15.13 -15.18
C PHE A 116 10.47 14.16 -16.30
N GLU A 117 9.60 13.91 -17.29
CA GLU A 117 9.90 13.07 -18.46
C GLU A 117 11.09 13.61 -19.28
N LYS A 118 11.29 14.93 -19.38
CA LYS A 118 12.48 15.53 -20.00
C LYS A 118 13.80 15.14 -19.32
N SER A 119 13.71 14.70 -18.08
CA SER A 119 14.85 14.23 -17.30
C SER A 119 14.86 12.71 -17.12
N ASP A 120 14.13 11.96 -17.96
CA ASP A 120 13.98 10.50 -17.91
C ASP A 120 13.43 10.00 -16.56
N ILE A 121 12.63 10.81 -15.85
CA ILE A 121 11.98 10.47 -14.59
C ILE A 121 10.46 10.39 -14.82
N SER A 122 9.87 9.24 -14.55
CA SER A 122 8.41 9.07 -14.61
C SER A 122 7.77 9.43 -13.27
N ILE A 123 6.68 10.17 -13.29
CA ILE A 123 5.90 10.41 -12.07
C ILE A 123 5.04 9.18 -11.81
N TYR A 124 5.31 8.48 -10.70
CA TYR A 124 4.50 7.36 -10.25
C TYR A 124 3.20 7.81 -9.60
N GLY A 125 3.22 8.87 -8.81
CA GLY A 125 2.03 9.35 -8.15
C GLY A 125 2.14 10.72 -7.50
N PHE A 126 0.98 11.29 -7.22
CA PHE A 126 0.82 12.50 -6.42
C PHE A 126 -0.03 12.24 -5.18
N GLY A 127 0.46 12.69 -4.01
CA GLY A 127 -0.39 12.95 -2.86
C GLY A 127 -0.97 14.37 -2.93
N ASN A 128 -2.11 14.60 -2.29
CA ASN A 128 -2.69 15.93 -2.15
C ASN A 128 -2.95 16.21 -0.65
N LEU A 129 -2.22 17.17 -0.10
CA LEU A 129 -2.20 17.50 1.33
C LEU A 129 -3.57 17.88 1.90
N ASP A 130 -4.44 18.49 1.08
CA ASP A 130 -5.76 18.98 1.50
C ASP A 130 -6.84 17.89 1.55
N VAL A 131 -6.56 16.69 0.98
CA VAL A 131 -7.54 15.60 0.91
C VAL A 131 -6.97 14.23 1.31
N HIS A 132 -5.68 14.17 1.64
CA HIS A 132 -4.99 12.91 1.99
C HIS A 132 -5.39 12.39 3.39
N ASN A 133 -5.34 13.26 4.41
CA ASN A 133 -5.58 12.91 5.80
C ASN A 133 -6.49 13.95 6.45
N VAL A 134 -7.77 13.83 6.20
CA VAL A 134 -8.76 14.87 6.52
C VAL A 134 -9.71 14.40 7.60
N ASP A 135 -9.69 15.08 8.73
CA ASP A 135 -10.56 14.80 9.87
C ASP A 135 -12.06 14.86 9.53
N SER A 136 -12.47 15.78 8.65
CA SER A 136 -13.87 15.87 8.24
C SER A 136 -14.37 14.60 7.56
N ILE A 137 -13.51 13.90 6.81
CA ILE A 137 -13.85 12.60 6.21
C ILE A 137 -13.86 11.51 7.31
N THR A 138 -12.77 11.40 8.07
CA THR A 138 -12.62 10.34 9.07
C THR A 138 -13.64 10.43 10.21
N LEU A 139 -14.01 11.65 10.62
CA LEU A 139 -14.87 11.92 11.78
C LEU A 139 -16.27 12.39 11.41
N ASN A 140 -16.65 12.35 10.12
CA ASN A 140 -17.95 12.81 9.61
C ASN A 140 -18.29 14.24 10.05
N LEU A 141 -17.35 15.19 9.81
CA LEU A 141 -17.59 16.60 10.11
C LEU A 141 -18.25 17.31 8.92
N ARG A 142 -18.67 18.56 9.13
CA ARG A 142 -19.48 19.36 8.20
C ARG A 142 -19.00 19.37 6.74
N GLU A 143 -17.68 19.30 6.50
CA GLU A 143 -17.09 19.43 5.15
C GLU A 143 -16.83 18.08 4.48
N ARG A 144 -17.26 16.96 5.08
CA ARG A 144 -16.94 15.60 4.61
C ARG A 144 -17.19 15.41 3.13
N ASP A 145 -18.41 15.69 2.68
CA ASP A 145 -18.83 15.38 1.31
C ASP A 145 -18.13 16.29 0.29
N ALA A 146 -17.88 17.56 0.65
CA ALA A 146 -17.09 18.47 -0.18
C ALA A 146 -15.64 17.96 -0.32
N LYS A 147 -15.02 17.48 0.76
CA LYS A 147 -13.67 16.93 0.73
C LYS A 147 -13.58 15.60 -0.04
N ILE A 148 -14.63 14.78 0.02
CA ILE A 148 -14.71 13.56 -0.81
C ILE A 148 -14.79 13.96 -2.30
N GLU A 149 -15.58 14.95 -2.69
CA GLU A 149 -15.64 15.40 -4.08
C GLU A 149 -14.31 16.03 -4.55
N GLU A 150 -13.61 16.79 -3.71
CA GLU A 150 -12.25 17.27 -4.02
C GLU A 150 -11.29 16.10 -4.27
N TYR A 151 -11.36 15.03 -3.44
CA TYR A 151 -10.53 13.84 -3.62
C TYR A 151 -10.87 13.08 -4.91
N LYS A 152 -12.16 12.92 -5.22
CA LYS A 152 -12.63 12.33 -6.49
C LYS A 152 -12.15 13.12 -7.70
N GLN A 153 -12.18 14.46 -7.62
CA GLN A 153 -11.69 15.32 -8.72
C GLN A 153 -10.16 15.19 -8.87
N HIS A 154 -9.42 15.10 -7.77
CA HIS A 154 -7.98 14.80 -7.76
C HIS A 154 -7.69 13.49 -8.51
N ILE A 155 -8.41 12.39 -8.18
CA ILE A 155 -8.28 11.10 -8.83
C ILE A 155 -8.54 11.19 -10.35
N ARG A 156 -9.64 11.84 -10.76
CA ARG A 156 -9.96 12.02 -12.19
C ARG A 156 -8.87 12.78 -12.94
N ASN A 157 -8.33 13.83 -12.34
CA ASN A 157 -7.28 14.64 -12.94
C ASN A 157 -5.97 13.86 -13.07
N LEU A 158 -5.62 13.02 -12.09
CA LEU A 158 -4.47 12.12 -12.17
C LEU A 158 -4.62 11.11 -13.32
N GLY A 159 -5.77 10.44 -13.40
CA GLY A 159 -6.04 9.46 -14.46
C GLY A 159 -5.95 10.08 -15.86
N ARG A 160 -6.56 11.28 -16.06
CA ARG A 160 -6.44 12.04 -17.31
C ARG A 160 -4.99 12.41 -17.65
N ALA A 161 -4.19 12.73 -16.65
CA ALA A 161 -2.76 13.03 -16.82
C ALA A 161 -1.88 11.77 -16.99
N GLY A 162 -2.45 10.56 -16.91
CA GLY A 162 -1.72 9.30 -17.01
C GLY A 162 -0.84 9.00 -15.78
N ILE A 163 -1.18 9.53 -14.62
CA ILE A 163 -0.47 9.30 -13.37
C ILE A 163 -1.23 8.23 -12.57
N PRO A 164 -0.63 7.05 -12.34
CA PRO A 164 -1.39 5.86 -11.94
C PRO A 164 -1.66 5.73 -10.44
N TYR A 165 -1.15 6.64 -9.58
CA TYR A 165 -1.19 6.42 -8.13
C TYR A 165 -1.46 7.71 -7.35
N THR A 166 -2.25 7.56 -6.28
CA THR A 166 -2.36 8.52 -5.18
C THR A 166 -2.35 7.81 -3.83
N THR A 167 -2.22 8.57 -2.74
CA THR A 167 -2.21 8.07 -1.38
C THR A 167 -3.37 8.64 -0.57
N TYR A 168 -3.79 7.91 0.47
CA TYR A 168 -4.80 8.30 1.44
C TYR A 168 -4.41 7.84 2.84
N ALA A 169 -4.85 8.53 3.88
CA ALA A 169 -4.76 8.12 5.28
C ALA A 169 -6.05 8.46 6.02
N HIS A 170 -6.42 7.64 6.99
CA HIS A 170 -7.69 7.75 7.72
C HIS A 170 -7.48 7.98 9.22
N MET A 171 -6.54 8.86 9.58
CA MET A 171 -6.10 9.04 10.97
C MET A 171 -7.01 9.94 11.81
N GLY A 172 -7.71 10.88 11.18
CA GLY A 172 -8.67 11.80 11.82
C GLY A 172 -8.05 12.93 12.67
N ASN A 173 -6.88 12.72 13.25
CA ASN A 173 -6.19 13.72 14.07
C ASN A 173 -4.68 13.76 13.83
N GLY A 174 -4.29 13.54 12.57
CA GLY A 174 -2.92 13.77 12.10
C GLY A 174 -1.90 12.71 12.52
N ILE A 175 -0.63 13.03 12.28
CA ILE A 175 0.54 12.25 12.66
C ILE A 175 1.06 12.78 13.99
N TRP A 176 1.43 11.88 14.89
CA TRP A 176 1.91 12.24 16.22
C TRP A 176 3.38 11.92 16.38
N SER A 177 4.13 12.86 16.94
CA SER A 177 5.55 12.72 17.26
C SER A 177 5.83 13.39 18.59
N THR A 178 6.91 13.00 19.23
CA THR A 178 7.53 13.74 20.34
C THR A 178 8.76 14.48 19.82
N GLU A 179 9.52 15.12 20.73
CA GLU A 179 10.79 15.75 20.35
C GLU A 179 11.71 14.75 19.66
N PRO A 180 12.43 15.13 18.58
CA PRO A 180 13.37 14.26 17.91
C PRO A 180 14.44 13.75 18.87
N GLU A 181 14.80 12.48 18.77
CA GLU A 181 15.81 11.85 19.60
C GLU A 181 17.03 11.41 18.77
N ARG A 182 18.16 11.21 19.45
CA ARG A 182 19.37 10.73 18.78
C ARG A 182 19.33 9.23 18.62
N THR A 183 19.60 8.76 17.39
CA THR A 183 19.94 7.35 17.13
C THR A 183 21.21 6.97 17.88
N HIS A 184 21.52 5.69 18.00
CA HIS A 184 22.76 5.24 18.66
C HIS A 184 24.04 5.77 17.97
N ARG A 185 23.96 6.16 16.68
CA ARG A 185 25.04 6.80 15.91
C ARG A 185 25.07 8.32 16.03
N GLY A 186 24.14 8.90 16.82
CA GLY A 186 24.11 10.32 17.13
C GLY A 186 23.35 11.20 16.12
N ALA A 187 22.81 10.63 15.02
CA ALA A 187 21.93 11.36 14.10
C ALA A 187 20.58 11.64 14.78
N LEU A 188 19.94 12.76 14.44
CA LEU A 188 18.59 13.04 14.92
C LEU A 188 17.56 12.30 14.06
N GLY A 189 16.75 11.46 14.70
CA GLY A 189 15.61 10.76 14.10
C GLY A 189 14.30 11.30 14.68
N ARG A 190 13.21 11.15 13.91
CA ARG A 190 11.86 11.34 14.45
C ARG A 190 11.65 10.32 15.57
N ALA A 191 10.97 10.74 16.63
CA ALA A 191 10.68 9.90 17.79
C ALA A 191 9.22 10.00 18.21
N PHE A 192 8.76 9.00 18.91
CA PHE A 192 7.46 8.99 19.57
C PHE A 192 7.55 8.27 20.91
N ASP A 193 7.04 8.91 21.95
CA ASP A 193 6.86 8.34 23.29
C ASP A 193 5.41 8.55 23.69
N LEU A 194 4.67 7.46 23.83
CA LEU A 194 3.23 7.49 24.16
C LEU A 194 2.95 8.24 25.48
N ASN A 195 3.89 8.23 26.41
CA ASN A 195 3.73 8.91 27.71
C ASN A 195 3.98 10.43 27.63
N LYS A 196 4.55 10.91 26.51
CA LYS A 196 4.88 12.32 26.27
C LYS A 196 4.11 12.93 25.10
N ALA A 197 3.29 12.13 24.41
CA ALA A 197 2.55 12.58 23.25
C ALA A 197 1.46 13.59 23.64
N GLU A 198 1.61 14.83 23.23
CA GLU A 198 0.69 15.93 23.55
C GLU A 198 -0.02 16.49 22.31
N VAL A 199 0.65 16.43 21.15
CA VAL A 199 0.21 17.12 19.93
C VAL A 199 0.44 16.25 18.70
N GLY A 200 -0.59 16.14 17.86
CA GLY A 200 -0.51 15.62 16.50
C GLY A 200 -0.57 16.76 15.47
N HIS A 201 -0.05 16.52 14.28
CA HIS A 201 0.03 17.53 13.22
C HIS A 201 -0.41 16.97 11.86
N TRP A 202 -1.08 17.80 11.09
CA TRP A 202 -1.30 17.57 9.66
C TRP A 202 -1.52 18.88 8.93
N HIS A 203 -0.68 19.16 7.93
CA HIS A 203 -0.82 20.31 6.99
C HIS A 203 -1.20 21.64 7.67
N GLY A 204 -0.38 22.04 8.66
CA GLY A 204 -0.57 23.27 9.40
C GLY A 204 -1.65 23.25 10.49
N ARG A 205 -2.30 22.10 10.70
CA ARG A 205 -3.26 21.88 11.80
C ARG A 205 -2.60 21.16 12.96
N GLU A 206 -3.03 21.49 14.17
CA GLU A 206 -2.61 20.85 15.41
C GLU A 206 -3.80 20.15 16.08
N PHE A 207 -3.55 18.97 16.61
CA PHE A 207 -4.52 18.14 17.33
C PHE A 207 -3.97 17.83 18.72
N ARG A 208 -4.63 18.25 19.79
CA ARG A 208 -4.08 18.22 21.14
C ARG A 208 -4.80 17.24 22.05
N MET A 209 -4.05 16.64 22.97
CA MET A 209 -4.59 15.89 24.11
C MET A 209 -5.41 16.82 25.03
N PRO A 210 -6.40 16.29 25.81
CA PRO A 210 -6.85 14.90 25.80
C PRO A 210 -7.88 14.56 24.72
N LEU A 211 -8.54 15.54 24.11
CA LEU A 211 -9.62 15.36 23.14
C LEU A 211 -9.44 16.33 21.97
N SER A 212 -8.86 15.87 20.88
CA SER A 212 -8.52 16.70 19.71
C SER A 212 -9.73 17.39 19.05
N HIS A 213 -10.93 16.85 19.24
CA HIS A 213 -12.18 17.37 18.66
C HIS A 213 -13.26 17.59 19.74
N GLY A 214 -12.87 17.78 21.01
CA GLY A 214 -13.79 18.07 22.13
C GLY A 214 -14.69 16.91 22.55
N ARG A 215 -14.61 15.74 21.92
CA ARG A 215 -15.34 14.52 22.29
C ARG A 215 -14.53 13.25 21.97
N GLU A 216 -14.99 12.14 22.48
CA GLU A 216 -14.58 10.82 22.05
C GLU A 216 -15.40 10.34 20.86
N PHE A 217 -14.77 9.55 20.01
CA PHE A 217 -15.40 8.82 18.92
C PHE A 217 -15.38 7.32 19.22
N SER A 218 -16.34 6.59 18.70
CA SER A 218 -16.37 5.13 18.78
C SER A 218 -15.70 4.49 17.55
N GLU A 219 -15.22 3.27 17.70
CA GLU A 219 -14.70 2.49 16.55
C GLU A 219 -15.77 2.30 15.45
N ALA A 220 -17.04 2.12 15.85
CA ALA A 220 -18.14 1.97 14.92
C ALA A 220 -18.29 3.20 14.00
N GLU A 221 -18.19 4.43 14.57
CA GLU A 221 -18.21 5.67 13.79
C GLU A 221 -17.06 5.71 12.79
N ILE A 222 -15.83 5.32 13.19
CA ILE A 222 -14.67 5.32 12.29
C ILE A 222 -14.86 4.33 11.15
N TRP A 223 -15.37 3.12 11.42
CA TRP A 223 -15.68 2.12 10.39
C TRP A 223 -16.78 2.56 9.44
N GLU A 224 -17.87 3.17 9.94
CA GLU A 224 -18.95 3.70 9.13
C GLU A 224 -18.45 4.80 8.19
N ASN A 225 -17.66 5.73 8.72
CA ASN A 225 -17.10 6.83 7.93
C ASN A 225 -16.12 6.34 6.86
N PHE A 226 -15.31 5.32 7.16
CA PHE A 226 -14.46 4.70 6.16
C PHE A 226 -15.27 4.00 5.06
N SER A 227 -16.28 3.23 5.44
CA SER A 227 -17.16 2.56 4.47
C SER A 227 -17.82 3.56 3.54
N TYR A 228 -18.39 4.63 4.09
CA TYR A 228 -18.97 5.72 3.32
C TYR A 228 -17.95 6.35 2.35
N PHE A 229 -16.74 6.63 2.82
CA PHE A 229 -15.68 7.20 1.98
C PHE A 229 -15.31 6.27 0.82
N VAL A 230 -15.03 5.01 1.11
CA VAL A 230 -14.53 4.08 0.10
C VAL A 230 -15.61 3.74 -0.95
N GLU A 231 -16.89 3.67 -0.57
CA GLU A 231 -18.01 3.51 -1.50
C GLU A 231 -18.09 4.65 -2.52
N GLN A 232 -17.72 5.88 -2.11
CA GLN A 232 -17.74 7.04 -2.99
C GLN A 232 -16.51 7.10 -3.92
N VAL A 233 -15.33 6.67 -3.46
CA VAL A 233 -14.08 6.90 -4.20
C VAL A 233 -13.62 5.71 -5.02
N ALA A 234 -13.96 4.47 -4.61
CA ALA A 234 -13.51 3.28 -5.32
C ALA A 234 -13.98 3.23 -6.79
N PRO A 235 -15.25 3.49 -7.13
CA PRO A 235 -15.69 3.52 -8.52
C PRO A 235 -14.96 4.57 -9.37
N VAL A 236 -14.65 5.73 -8.77
CA VAL A 236 -13.92 6.80 -9.47
C VAL A 236 -12.45 6.41 -9.72
N ALA A 237 -11.83 5.73 -8.77
CA ALA A 237 -10.48 5.21 -8.92
C ALA A 237 -10.39 4.14 -10.02
N GLU A 238 -11.38 3.27 -10.12
CA GLU A 238 -11.51 2.26 -11.18
C GLU A 238 -11.70 2.90 -12.55
N GLU A 239 -12.65 3.82 -12.68
CA GLU A 239 -12.91 4.55 -13.94
C GLU A 239 -11.66 5.33 -14.41
N ALA A 240 -10.98 5.99 -13.49
CA ALA A 240 -9.77 6.76 -13.78
C ALA A 240 -8.51 5.88 -13.95
N ASN A 241 -8.58 4.58 -13.65
CA ASN A 241 -7.45 3.66 -13.57
C ASN A 241 -6.31 4.17 -12.65
N VAL A 242 -6.67 4.73 -11.50
CA VAL A 242 -5.75 5.26 -10.50
C VAL A 242 -5.78 4.38 -9.26
N MET A 243 -4.62 3.97 -8.79
CA MET A 243 -4.46 3.21 -7.54
C MET A 243 -4.49 4.16 -6.34
N ILE A 244 -5.24 3.81 -5.31
CA ILE A 244 -5.24 4.50 -4.02
C ILE A 244 -4.54 3.61 -3.00
N GLY A 245 -3.34 4.02 -2.56
CA GLY A 245 -2.62 3.34 -1.50
C GLY A 245 -2.96 3.96 -0.14
N ILE A 246 -3.57 3.20 0.76
CA ILE A 246 -3.91 3.68 2.09
C ILE A 246 -2.71 3.48 3.02
N HIS A 247 -2.28 4.58 3.66
CA HIS A 247 -1.19 4.60 4.63
C HIS A 247 -1.67 4.11 6.00
N PRO A 248 -0.86 3.34 6.76
CA PRO A 248 -1.18 2.97 8.13
C PRO A 248 -1.31 4.21 9.04
N ASP A 249 -1.94 4.01 10.19
CA ASP A 249 -1.91 5.00 11.25
C ASP A 249 -0.46 5.23 11.71
N ASP A 250 -0.13 6.49 11.98
CA ASP A 250 1.22 6.90 12.39
C ASP A 250 1.16 7.83 13.62
N PRO A 251 1.54 7.27 14.79
CA PRO A 251 1.86 5.87 15.08
C PRO A 251 0.61 4.97 15.19
N PRO A 252 0.75 3.64 15.04
CA PRO A 252 -0.37 2.69 15.08
C PRO A 252 -0.76 2.32 16.52
N VAL A 253 -1.18 3.30 17.30
CA VAL A 253 -1.71 3.11 18.64
C VAL A 253 -3.24 2.97 18.60
N PRO A 254 -3.87 2.25 19.54
CA PRO A 254 -5.31 1.99 19.47
C PRO A 254 -6.18 3.25 19.51
N LYS A 255 -5.73 4.31 20.20
CA LYS A 255 -6.49 5.56 20.37
C LYS A 255 -5.55 6.72 20.70
N LEU A 256 -5.76 7.88 20.08
CA LEU A 256 -5.09 9.13 20.42
C LEU A 256 -6.10 10.27 20.53
N ALA A 257 -6.02 11.07 21.59
CA ALA A 257 -6.81 12.27 21.82
C ALA A 257 -8.30 12.12 21.47
N GLY A 258 -8.91 11.02 21.93
CA GLY A 258 -10.35 10.71 21.75
C GLY A 258 -10.70 10.06 20.41
N VAL A 259 -9.75 9.89 19.48
CA VAL A 259 -9.98 9.26 18.17
C VAL A 259 -9.42 7.85 18.13
N PRO A 260 -10.25 6.81 17.90
CA PRO A 260 -9.79 5.44 17.66
C PRO A 260 -8.98 5.34 16.36
N ARG A 261 -7.91 4.55 16.40
CA ARG A 261 -7.09 4.15 15.26
C ARG A 261 -7.26 2.65 15.03
N CYS A 262 -8.51 2.25 14.72
CA CYS A 262 -8.93 0.84 14.75
C CYS A 262 -8.89 0.16 13.38
N ILE A 263 -8.66 0.90 12.29
CA ILE A 263 -8.68 0.34 10.94
C ILE A 263 -7.26 0.04 10.47
N PHE A 264 -6.42 1.06 10.37
CA PHE A 264 -5.12 0.97 9.72
C PHE A 264 -3.94 0.85 10.70
N SER A 265 -4.22 0.42 11.92
CA SER A 265 -3.25 0.10 12.97
C SER A 265 -3.05 -1.40 13.19
N SER A 266 -3.62 -2.26 12.33
CA SER A 266 -3.46 -3.71 12.46
C SER A 266 -3.69 -4.44 11.12
N PHE A 267 -3.16 -5.66 11.04
CA PHE A 267 -3.36 -6.56 9.90
C PHE A 267 -4.83 -6.86 9.64
N GLU A 268 -5.60 -7.22 10.67
CA GLU A 268 -7.01 -7.57 10.52
C GLU A 268 -7.86 -6.34 10.15
N GLY A 269 -7.51 -5.16 10.67
CA GLY A 269 -8.15 -3.91 10.28
C GLY A 269 -7.94 -3.61 8.79
N TYR A 270 -6.71 -3.69 8.29
CA TYR A 270 -6.42 -3.56 6.87
C TYR A 270 -7.16 -4.58 6.01
N LYS A 271 -7.13 -5.86 6.40
CA LYS A 271 -7.82 -6.94 5.68
C LYS A 271 -9.30 -6.62 5.54
N LYS A 272 -9.99 -6.31 6.62
CA LYS A 272 -11.41 -5.94 6.63
C LYS A 272 -11.68 -4.68 5.79
N ALA A 273 -10.82 -3.67 5.87
CA ALA A 273 -10.96 -2.44 5.08
C ALA A 273 -10.87 -2.69 3.57
N LEU A 274 -9.93 -3.54 3.14
CA LEU A 274 -9.78 -3.92 1.73
C LEU A 274 -10.91 -4.85 1.25
N GLU A 275 -11.46 -5.69 2.13
CA GLU A 275 -12.67 -6.48 1.84
C GLU A 275 -13.91 -5.58 1.66
N ILE A 276 -14.10 -4.58 2.52
CA ILE A 276 -15.18 -3.58 2.39
C ILE A 276 -15.06 -2.80 1.09
N SER A 277 -13.85 -2.36 0.73
CA SER A 277 -13.62 -1.60 -0.49
C SER A 277 -13.89 -2.39 -1.77
N ASN A 278 -13.66 -3.69 -1.73
CA ASN A 278 -13.87 -4.65 -2.82
C ASN A 278 -13.45 -4.14 -4.20
N SER A 279 -12.34 -3.41 -4.29
CA SER A 279 -11.85 -2.75 -5.49
C SER A 279 -10.41 -3.12 -5.79
N PRO A 280 -10.05 -3.45 -7.05
CA PRO A 280 -8.66 -3.70 -7.42
C PRO A 280 -7.78 -2.44 -7.30
N ASN A 281 -8.40 -1.26 -7.31
CA ASN A 281 -7.73 0.04 -7.24
C ASN A 281 -7.50 0.54 -5.81
N ILE A 282 -8.03 -0.14 -4.80
CA ILE A 282 -7.79 0.18 -3.38
C ILE A 282 -6.80 -0.84 -2.80
N GLY A 283 -5.73 -0.36 -2.22
CA GLY A 283 -4.68 -1.18 -1.63
C GLY A 283 -3.86 -0.40 -0.60
N MET A 284 -2.62 -0.83 -0.38
CA MET A 284 -1.76 -0.29 0.66
C MET A 284 -0.70 0.66 0.10
N CYS A 285 -0.50 1.78 0.77
CA CYS A 285 0.80 2.40 0.94
C CYS A 285 1.45 1.72 2.16
N LEU A 286 2.17 0.63 1.96
CA LEU A 286 2.76 -0.12 3.05
C LEU A 286 3.92 0.66 3.67
N CYS A 287 3.69 1.29 4.82
CA CYS A 287 4.78 1.85 5.61
C CYS A 287 5.39 0.76 6.49
N VAL A 288 6.58 0.30 6.12
CA VAL A 288 7.33 -0.69 6.90
C VAL A 288 7.64 -0.12 8.29
N GLY A 289 8.00 1.18 8.37
CA GLY A 289 8.24 1.85 9.63
C GLY A 289 7.05 1.78 10.59
N CYS A 290 5.85 2.17 10.17
CA CYS A 290 4.66 2.08 11.01
C CYS A 290 4.36 0.64 11.45
N TRP A 291 4.61 -0.35 10.59
CA TRP A 291 4.47 -1.76 10.97
C TRP A 291 5.46 -2.15 12.08
N LEU A 292 6.70 -1.69 11.97
CA LEU A 292 7.74 -1.91 12.97
C LEU A 292 7.49 -1.12 14.27
N GLU A 293 6.95 0.11 14.16
CA GLU A 293 6.49 0.89 15.32
C GLU A 293 5.43 0.15 16.13
N GLY A 294 4.44 -0.44 15.47
CA GLY A 294 3.38 -1.18 16.12
C GLY A 294 3.83 -2.53 16.70
N GLY A 295 4.82 -3.18 16.08
CA GLY A 295 5.32 -4.48 16.52
C GLY A 295 4.21 -5.51 16.66
N GLU A 296 4.07 -6.10 17.84
CA GLU A 296 3.04 -7.13 18.13
C GLU A 296 1.61 -6.58 18.02
N LEU A 297 1.40 -5.28 18.23
CA LEU A 297 0.07 -4.67 18.10
C LEU A 297 -0.49 -4.77 16.69
N MET A 298 0.38 -4.90 15.67
CA MET A 298 -0.05 -5.08 14.27
C MET A 298 -0.71 -6.45 14.02
N GLY A 299 -0.56 -7.42 14.92
CA GLY A 299 -1.15 -8.76 14.86
C GLY A 299 -0.43 -9.74 13.95
N LYS A 300 0.26 -9.28 12.92
CA LYS A 300 1.18 -10.05 12.08
C LYS A 300 2.45 -9.26 11.84
N ASP A 301 3.58 -9.98 11.73
CA ASP A 301 4.84 -9.34 11.40
C ASP A 301 4.84 -8.78 9.97
N ILE A 302 5.84 -7.95 9.68
CA ILE A 302 5.93 -7.27 8.38
C ILE A 302 6.11 -8.25 7.21
N LEU A 303 6.81 -9.37 7.39
CA LEU A 303 7.07 -10.36 6.32
C LEU A 303 5.80 -11.14 6.00
N GLU A 304 5.04 -11.57 7.01
CA GLU A 304 3.72 -12.20 6.82
C GLU A 304 2.75 -11.24 6.12
N THR A 305 2.79 -9.97 6.50
CA THR A 305 1.94 -8.91 5.93
C THR A 305 2.27 -8.68 4.46
N ILE A 306 3.56 -8.56 4.10
CA ILE A 306 4.00 -8.44 2.71
C ILE A 306 3.54 -9.64 1.89
N ARG A 307 3.73 -10.85 2.42
CA ARG A 307 3.31 -12.08 1.74
C ARG A 307 1.81 -12.08 1.47
N TYR A 308 1.02 -11.84 2.49
CA TYR A 308 -0.44 -11.88 2.37
C TYR A 308 -1.00 -10.86 1.38
N PHE A 309 -0.62 -9.57 1.53
CA PHE A 309 -1.14 -8.51 0.68
C PHE A 309 -0.43 -8.42 -0.68
N GLY A 310 0.84 -8.81 -0.74
CA GLY A 310 1.61 -8.84 -1.98
C GLY A 310 1.11 -9.90 -2.96
N GLU A 311 0.89 -11.14 -2.51
CA GLU A 311 0.28 -12.22 -3.32
C GLU A 311 -1.10 -11.84 -3.86
N ARG A 312 -1.82 -10.94 -3.15
CA ARG A 312 -3.13 -10.41 -3.55
C ARG A 312 -3.02 -9.12 -4.36
N LYS A 313 -1.81 -8.69 -4.73
CA LYS A 313 -1.55 -7.47 -5.51
C LYS A 313 -2.14 -6.20 -4.89
N LYS A 314 -2.14 -6.13 -3.56
CA LYS A 314 -2.71 -5.03 -2.78
C LYS A 314 -1.65 -4.07 -2.21
N ILE A 315 -0.37 -4.26 -2.49
CA ILE A 315 0.69 -3.31 -2.13
C ILE A 315 1.01 -2.48 -3.38
N PHE A 316 0.82 -1.16 -3.29
CA PHE A 316 1.03 -0.24 -4.41
C PHE A 316 2.26 0.64 -4.24
N LYS A 317 2.60 0.99 -3.01
CA LYS A 317 3.76 1.79 -2.65
C LYS A 317 4.32 1.28 -1.32
N VAL A 318 5.63 1.42 -1.13
CA VAL A 318 6.29 1.05 0.12
C VAL A 318 7.07 2.26 0.66
N HIS A 319 6.88 2.57 1.94
CA HIS A 319 7.76 3.40 2.75
C HIS A 319 8.77 2.50 3.43
N PHE A 320 10.03 2.61 3.04
CA PHE A 320 11.09 1.70 3.45
C PHE A 320 11.92 2.34 4.55
N ARG A 321 11.51 2.13 5.81
CA ARG A 321 12.03 2.79 7.01
C ARG A 321 12.16 1.77 8.14
N ASN A 322 13.14 1.97 9.04
CA ASN A 322 13.38 1.15 10.22
C ASN A 322 13.28 2.00 11.50
N VAL A 323 13.07 1.34 12.63
CA VAL A 323 13.02 1.95 13.97
C VAL A 323 13.87 1.14 14.95
N ASP A 324 14.30 1.74 16.06
CA ASP A 324 15.14 1.08 17.08
C ASP A 324 14.39 -0.01 17.86
N LYS A 325 13.10 0.19 18.11
CA LYS A 325 12.21 -0.72 18.86
C LYS A 325 10.74 -0.35 18.63
N PRO A 326 9.78 -1.21 18.96
CA PRO A 326 8.36 -0.90 18.84
C PRO A 326 7.85 -0.01 19.99
N LEU A 327 6.58 0.43 19.89
CA LEU A 327 5.81 1.10 20.94
C LEU A 327 6.00 0.44 22.32
N PRO A 328 5.92 1.21 23.41
CA PRO A 328 5.37 2.58 23.52
C PRO A 328 6.32 3.74 23.20
N HIS A 329 7.57 3.48 22.90
CA HIS A 329 8.57 4.49 22.56
C HIS A 329 9.49 3.96 21.47
N PHE A 330 9.67 4.73 20.39
CA PHE A 330 10.59 4.40 19.31
C PHE A 330 11.33 5.64 18.80
N VAL A 331 12.47 5.38 18.16
CA VAL A 331 13.24 6.35 17.37
C VAL A 331 13.46 5.80 15.98
N GLU A 332 13.16 6.59 14.95
CA GLU A 332 13.45 6.22 13.58
C GLU A 332 14.95 6.22 13.31
N THR A 333 15.43 5.18 12.63
CA THR A 333 16.86 4.91 12.45
C THR A 333 17.23 4.84 10.97
N PHE A 334 18.52 4.72 10.68
CA PHE A 334 18.97 4.25 9.38
C PHE A 334 18.53 2.80 9.16
N LEU A 335 18.51 2.35 7.91
CA LEU A 335 17.98 1.03 7.57
C LEU A 335 18.70 -0.12 8.28
N GLU A 336 20.00 -0.02 8.44
CA GLU A 336 20.86 -1.01 9.10
C GLU A 336 20.92 -0.90 10.63
N ASP A 337 20.38 0.19 11.20
CA ASP A 337 20.50 0.51 12.62
C ASP A 337 19.25 0.14 13.45
N GLY A 338 18.14 -0.21 12.80
CA GLY A 338 16.91 -0.58 13.48
C GLY A 338 16.87 -2.06 13.86
N TYR A 339 15.81 -2.46 14.55
CA TYR A 339 15.68 -3.84 15.03
C TYR A 339 15.31 -4.84 13.93
N MET A 340 14.80 -4.39 12.78
CA MET A 340 14.44 -5.26 11.66
C MET A 340 15.58 -5.39 10.65
N ASP A 341 15.85 -6.61 10.22
CA ASP A 341 16.71 -6.88 9.07
C ASP A 341 15.99 -6.47 7.76
N MET A 342 16.30 -5.28 7.25
CA MET A 342 15.66 -4.71 6.08
C MET A 342 15.94 -5.50 4.78
N TYR A 343 16.99 -6.34 4.75
CA TYR A 343 17.19 -7.27 3.64
C TYR A 343 16.04 -8.28 3.54
N LYS A 344 15.56 -8.81 4.66
CA LYS A 344 14.42 -9.74 4.67
C LYS A 344 13.15 -9.09 4.12
N VAL A 345 12.93 -7.81 4.44
CA VAL A 345 11.81 -7.03 3.90
C VAL A 345 11.92 -6.89 2.38
N MET A 346 13.08 -6.45 1.87
CA MET A 346 13.31 -6.30 0.43
C MET A 346 13.15 -7.64 -0.31
N ARG A 347 13.71 -8.71 0.26
CA ARG A 347 13.61 -10.06 -0.29
C ARG A 347 12.16 -10.57 -0.36
N GLU A 348 11.35 -10.29 0.66
CA GLU A 348 9.94 -10.70 0.65
C GLU A 348 9.11 -9.89 -0.35
N LEU A 349 9.36 -8.58 -0.50
CA LEU A 349 8.77 -7.76 -1.56
C LEU A 349 9.12 -8.30 -2.97
N GLN A 350 10.36 -8.72 -3.17
CA GLN A 350 10.80 -9.31 -4.43
C GLN A 350 10.12 -10.66 -4.70
N LYS A 351 10.00 -11.52 -3.68
CA LYS A 351 9.33 -12.83 -3.78
C LYS A 351 7.86 -12.73 -4.20
N VAL A 352 7.12 -11.77 -3.66
CA VAL A 352 5.71 -11.57 -4.01
C VAL A 352 5.54 -10.84 -5.35
N GLY A 353 6.63 -10.53 -6.06
CA GLY A 353 6.62 -9.85 -7.35
C GLY A 353 6.12 -8.41 -7.25
N PHE A 354 6.40 -7.70 -6.15
CA PHE A 354 6.03 -6.29 -6.00
C PHE A 354 6.64 -5.45 -7.13
N ARG A 355 5.82 -4.64 -7.77
CA ARG A 355 6.21 -3.83 -8.95
C ARG A 355 5.92 -2.34 -8.83
N GLY A 356 5.54 -1.88 -7.64
CA GLY A 356 5.37 -0.46 -7.33
C GLY A 356 6.68 0.25 -7.01
N VAL A 357 6.57 1.39 -6.34
CA VAL A 357 7.70 2.19 -5.87
C VAL A 357 7.99 1.94 -4.40
N ALA A 358 9.27 1.88 -4.04
CA ALA A 358 9.75 1.92 -2.67
C ALA A 358 10.54 3.20 -2.46
N ILE A 359 10.17 4.00 -1.45
CA ILE A 359 10.83 5.26 -1.13
C ILE A 359 11.52 5.20 0.23
N PRO A 360 12.65 5.89 0.42
CA PRO A 360 13.09 6.27 1.74
C PRO A 360 12.02 7.15 2.39
N ASP A 361 11.78 6.93 3.67
CA ASP A 361 10.79 7.66 4.43
C ASP A 361 11.43 8.11 5.73
N HIS A 362 11.24 9.36 6.16
CA HIS A 362 11.83 9.98 7.35
C HIS A 362 13.29 9.58 7.61
N ILE A 363 14.20 10.14 6.85
CA ILE A 363 15.63 9.82 6.97
C ILE A 363 16.23 10.56 8.17
N PRO A 364 16.95 9.86 9.09
CA PRO A 364 17.71 10.55 10.16
C PRO A 364 18.70 11.57 9.58
N HIS A 365 18.86 12.70 10.24
CA HIS A 365 19.64 13.82 9.73
C HIS A 365 21.13 13.51 9.71
N LEU A 366 21.72 13.36 8.52
CA LEU A 366 23.17 13.26 8.31
C LEU A 366 23.80 14.65 8.12
N THR A 367 23.13 15.48 7.30
CA THR A 367 23.57 16.83 6.95
C THR A 367 22.36 17.77 6.92
N GLN A 368 22.60 19.07 6.87
CA GLN A 368 21.51 20.06 6.87
C GLN A 368 20.69 20.08 5.58
N ASP A 369 21.29 19.73 4.44
CA ASP A 369 20.63 19.76 3.12
C ASP A 369 19.80 18.51 2.79
N GLY A 370 19.90 17.46 3.58
CA GLY A 370 19.17 16.20 3.39
C GLY A 370 19.64 15.32 2.22
N ARG A 371 20.39 15.84 1.23
CA ARG A 371 20.83 15.09 0.03
C ARG A 371 21.76 13.93 0.39
N ALA A 372 22.66 14.12 1.34
CA ALA A 372 23.56 13.05 1.80
C ALA A 372 22.78 11.88 2.40
N GLY A 373 21.77 12.17 3.22
CA GLY A 373 20.88 11.16 3.79
C GLY A 373 20.09 10.40 2.71
N MET A 374 19.54 11.14 1.76
CA MET A 374 18.80 10.56 0.63
C MET A 374 19.70 9.63 -0.21
N ALA A 375 20.91 10.10 -0.59
CA ALA A 375 21.85 9.30 -1.36
C ALA A 375 22.26 8.02 -0.61
N TYR A 376 22.51 8.14 0.70
CA TYR A 376 22.89 7.03 1.54
C TYR A 376 21.80 5.94 1.59
N ILE A 377 20.55 6.32 1.86
CA ILE A 377 19.44 5.36 1.96
C ILE A 377 19.06 4.77 0.58
N ILE A 378 19.01 5.59 -0.48
CA ILE A 378 18.73 5.08 -1.84
C ILE A 378 19.79 4.06 -2.25
N GLY A 379 21.08 4.35 -2.03
CA GLY A 379 22.16 3.43 -2.34
C GLY A 379 22.04 2.10 -1.56
N GLN A 380 21.69 2.15 -0.29
CA GLN A 380 21.41 0.95 0.51
C GLN A 380 20.22 0.16 -0.06
N MET A 381 19.10 0.81 -0.33
CA MET A 381 17.90 0.15 -0.88
C MET A 381 18.22 -0.55 -2.22
N GLN A 382 18.96 0.10 -3.10
CA GLN A 382 19.38 -0.48 -4.40
C GLN A 382 20.29 -1.71 -4.20
N MET A 383 21.20 -1.65 -3.25
CA MET A 383 22.07 -2.80 -2.95
C MET A 383 21.29 -3.96 -2.33
N LEU A 384 20.32 -3.69 -1.44
CA LEU A 384 19.43 -4.71 -0.88
C LEU A 384 18.56 -5.34 -1.98
N GLN A 385 18.04 -4.53 -2.89
CA GLN A 385 17.25 -4.99 -4.03
C GLN A 385 18.08 -5.90 -4.94
N LYS A 386 19.25 -5.45 -5.37
CA LYS A 386 20.15 -6.24 -6.23
C LYS A 386 20.49 -7.59 -5.62
N ARG A 387 20.85 -7.61 -4.34
CA ARG A 387 21.12 -8.85 -3.61
C ARG A 387 19.93 -9.79 -3.57
N ALA A 388 18.71 -9.26 -3.33
CA ALA A 388 17.49 -10.05 -3.31
C ALA A 388 17.15 -10.64 -4.70
N GLU A 389 17.35 -9.88 -5.77
CA GLU A 389 17.18 -10.34 -7.15
C GLU A 389 18.16 -11.46 -7.51
N GLU A 390 19.44 -11.30 -7.19
CA GLU A 390 20.47 -12.31 -7.42
C GLU A 390 20.13 -13.62 -6.68
N GLU A 391 19.80 -13.54 -5.38
CA GLU A 391 19.46 -14.74 -4.58
C GLU A 391 18.25 -15.49 -5.15
N LEU A 392 17.20 -14.78 -5.57
CA LEU A 392 15.98 -15.40 -6.09
C LEU A 392 16.11 -15.91 -7.52
N THR A 393 17.09 -15.42 -8.28
CA THR A 393 17.38 -15.92 -9.64
C THR A 393 18.10 -17.26 -9.62
N PHE A 394 18.90 -17.52 -8.57
CA PHE A 394 19.72 -18.73 -8.43
C PHE A 394 19.12 -19.77 -7.46
N SER A 395 17.95 -19.50 -6.86
CA SER A 395 17.24 -20.42 -5.97
C SER A 395 16.12 -21.16 -6.68
#